data_e3ee2140beccacc8f91680542f6a484c
#
_entry.id   e3ee2140beccacc8f91680542f6a484c
#
_cell.length_a   1.000
_cell.length_b   1.000
_cell.length_c   1.000
_cell.angle_alpha   90.00
_cell.angle_beta   90.00
_cell.angle_gamma   90.00
#
_symmetry.space_group_name_H-M   'P 1'
#
loop_
_entity.id
_entity.type
_entity.pdbx_description
1 polymer ?
#
loop_
_entity_poly.entity_id
_entity_poly.type
_entity_poly.pdbx_seq_one_letter_code
_entity_poly.pdbx_strand_id
1 'polypeptide(L)'
;MSFQIEYYTSAENKNDFIVEFTNFPKVLYADNNKINKLPFEIESLYFKLHHLTHDFFLIKENGVVVLRSMICLTPFPDLAYFGLLDFDYKNVKVKNILSEFKKMINSWCQIQGASKIYGPINFSTWLPYRLLSSVDGGPMFSFEPDRPIEYCQLLKEVGFTTNQLFSSKGYEELDTIINLYQSDYEKALELGFTFEFFPKELDLVDMKDLHRLSLKFFDDNYLATPIDFDTFRTLYASQSKKDDFTFSLFIKSSDGERIGYFINFIEHDYCVAKTIGIDKNYRGKGLSNGSMYLSLKKAADMGISKTVMAMVKEGAQSESYGRKMKHLWVHLYEILELSIA
;
A
#
# COMPACT_ATOMS: atom_id res chain seq x y z
N MET A 1 32.43 10.94 16.35
CA MET A 1 31.18 11.69 16.12
C MET A 1 30.04 10.86 16.64
N SER A 2 29.21 11.43 17.50
CA SER A 2 28.07 10.70 18.10
C SER A 2 26.80 11.11 17.37
N PHE A 3 25.98 10.12 17.01
CA PHE A 3 24.60 10.33 16.63
C PHE A 3 23.78 10.56 17.90
N GLN A 4 22.82 11.47 17.83
CA GLN A 4 21.85 11.72 18.89
C GLN A 4 20.51 11.09 18.45
N ILE A 5 19.90 10.28 19.31
CA ILE A 5 18.60 9.68 19.06
C ILE A 5 17.58 10.37 19.97
N GLU A 6 16.53 10.93 19.37
CA GLU A 6 15.41 11.53 20.08
C GLU A 6 14.16 10.66 19.88
N TYR A 7 13.43 10.44 20.96
CA TYR A 7 12.19 9.67 20.97
C TYR A 7 11.00 10.56 21.30
N TYR A 8 9.86 10.23 20.70
CA TYR A 8 8.57 10.74 21.09
C TYR A 8 7.67 9.55 21.45
N THR A 9 7.27 9.49 22.70
CA THR A 9 6.17 8.65 23.16
C THR A 9 4.91 9.50 23.25
N SER A 10 3.75 8.90 23.02
CA SER A 10 2.45 9.60 23.07
C SER A 10 2.16 10.28 24.43
N ALA A 11 2.92 9.95 25.47
CA ALA A 11 2.81 10.54 26.82
C ALA A 11 3.51 11.91 26.96
N GLU A 12 4.35 12.29 26.00
CA GLU A 12 5.13 13.53 26.05
C GLU A 12 4.67 14.51 24.98
N ASN A 13 4.21 15.69 25.39
CA ASN A 13 3.76 16.76 24.47
C ASN A 13 4.99 17.56 23.98
N LYS A 14 5.72 17.05 22.96
CA LYS A 14 6.88 17.72 22.35
C LYS A 14 6.50 18.27 20.98
N ASN A 15 5.88 19.45 20.95
CA ASN A 15 5.50 20.10 19.69
C ASN A 15 6.68 20.27 18.73
N ASP A 16 7.86 20.60 19.22
CA ASP A 16 9.06 20.78 18.39
C ASP A 16 9.46 19.47 17.70
N PHE A 17 9.40 18.34 18.40
CA PHE A 17 9.67 17.02 17.81
C PHE A 17 8.69 16.70 16.68
N ILE A 18 7.39 16.92 16.88
CA ILE A 18 6.36 16.69 15.85
C ILE A 18 6.62 17.55 14.62
N VAL A 19 6.98 18.82 14.82
CA VAL A 19 7.31 19.76 13.73
C VAL A 19 8.54 19.28 12.96
N GLU A 20 9.62 18.89 13.63
CA GLU A 20 10.83 18.37 12.98
C GLU A 20 10.53 17.06 12.24
N PHE A 21 9.80 16.13 12.88
CA PHE A 21 9.45 14.84 12.30
C PHE A 21 8.63 15.00 11.02
N THR A 22 7.61 15.86 11.02
CA THR A 22 6.73 16.07 9.86
C THR A 22 7.36 16.91 8.76
N ASN A 23 8.32 17.78 9.11
CA ASN A 23 9.00 18.62 8.13
C ASN A 23 10.21 17.95 7.47
N PHE A 24 10.82 16.96 8.11
CA PHE A 24 12.02 16.32 7.57
C PHE A 24 11.87 15.82 6.13
N PRO A 25 10.83 15.06 5.74
CA PRO A 25 10.67 14.64 4.34
C PRO A 25 10.42 15.81 3.39
N LYS A 26 9.80 16.91 3.84
CA LYS A 26 9.59 18.09 3.00
C LYS A 26 10.92 18.77 2.65
N VAL A 27 11.86 18.79 3.60
CA VAL A 27 13.21 19.31 3.40
C VAL A 27 14.05 18.33 2.57
N LEU A 28 14.02 17.05 2.94
CA LEU A 28 14.80 15.99 2.29
C LEU A 28 14.49 15.87 0.79
N TYR A 29 13.22 16.02 0.42
CA TYR A 29 12.76 15.90 -0.97
C TYR A 29 12.36 17.23 -1.60
N ALA A 30 12.88 18.35 -1.10
CA ALA A 30 12.51 19.70 -1.60
C ALA A 30 12.71 19.82 -3.12
N ASP A 31 13.82 19.27 -3.63
CA ASP A 31 14.20 19.33 -5.05
C ASP A 31 13.56 18.22 -5.90
N ASN A 32 12.81 17.29 -5.29
CA ASN A 32 12.20 16.16 -5.98
C ASN A 32 10.67 16.24 -5.96
N ASN A 33 10.12 16.95 -6.96
CA ASN A 33 8.65 17.09 -7.12
C ASN A 33 7.92 15.78 -7.43
N LYS A 34 8.65 14.70 -7.76
CA LYS A 34 8.07 13.38 -8.06
C LYS A 34 7.76 12.58 -6.80
N ILE A 35 8.40 12.90 -5.67
CA ILE A 35 8.12 12.21 -4.41
C ILE A 35 6.83 12.76 -3.82
N ASN A 36 5.82 11.88 -3.76
CA ASN A 36 4.52 12.21 -3.18
C ASN A 36 4.67 12.36 -1.66
N LYS A 37 4.53 13.58 -1.17
CA LYS A 37 4.59 13.87 0.27
C LYS A 37 3.23 13.53 0.84
N LEU A 38 3.19 12.68 1.87
CA LEU A 38 1.94 12.42 2.59
C LEU A 38 1.31 13.74 3.03
N PRO A 39 0.02 13.97 2.76
CA PRO A 39 -0.67 15.14 3.27
C PRO A 39 -0.51 15.26 4.78
N PHE A 40 -0.32 16.47 5.28
CA PHE A 40 -0.13 16.73 6.71
C PHE A 40 -1.24 16.13 7.58
N GLU A 41 -2.48 16.13 7.07
CA GLU A 41 -3.64 15.55 7.76
C GLU A 41 -3.48 14.04 7.97
N ILE A 42 -2.89 13.32 7.01
CA ILE A 42 -2.63 11.88 7.15
C ILE A 42 -1.47 11.65 8.11
N GLU A 43 -0.39 12.44 8.03
CA GLU A 43 0.71 12.34 9.00
C GLU A 43 0.23 12.67 10.42
N SER A 44 -0.60 13.70 10.61
CA SER A 44 -1.16 14.04 11.93
C SER A 44 -2.09 12.97 12.50
N LEU A 45 -2.73 12.16 11.62
CA LEU A 45 -3.54 11.02 12.05
C LEU A 45 -2.67 9.95 12.72
N TYR A 46 -1.45 9.72 12.23
CA TYR A 46 -0.54 8.73 12.81
C TYR A 46 -0.20 9.04 14.27
N PHE A 47 -0.02 10.30 14.63
CA PHE A 47 0.22 10.71 16.01
C PHE A 47 -1.00 10.54 16.94
N LYS A 48 -2.17 10.27 16.38
CA LYS A 48 -3.42 10.01 17.13
C LYS A 48 -3.75 8.53 17.28
N LEU A 49 -2.99 7.63 16.64
CA LEU A 49 -3.19 6.18 16.72
C LEU A 49 -2.66 5.62 18.04
N HIS A 50 -3.42 5.83 19.13
CA HIS A 50 -3.04 5.44 20.49
C HIS A 50 -3.34 3.97 20.85
N HIS A 51 -3.96 3.21 19.96
CA HIS A 51 -4.37 1.82 20.24
C HIS A 51 -3.23 0.79 20.14
N LEU A 52 -2.08 1.18 19.60
CA LEU A 52 -0.89 0.34 19.51
C LEU A 52 0.24 0.94 20.35
N THR A 53 1.04 0.09 21.00
CA THR A 53 2.32 0.52 21.59
C THR A 53 3.25 0.95 20.45
N HIS A 54 3.64 2.21 20.42
CA HIS A 54 4.47 2.77 19.38
C HIS A 54 5.33 3.93 19.86
N ASP A 55 6.42 4.15 19.17
CA ASP A 55 7.30 5.30 19.33
C ASP A 55 7.68 5.89 17.97
N PHE A 56 7.84 7.21 17.95
CA PHE A 56 8.47 7.93 16.84
C PHE A 56 9.87 8.33 17.28
N PHE A 57 10.80 8.39 16.33
CA PHE A 57 12.15 8.80 16.65
C PHE A 57 12.82 9.54 15.48
N LEU A 58 13.81 10.36 15.86
CA LEU A 58 14.70 11.08 14.97
C LEU A 58 16.14 10.68 15.28
N ILE A 59 16.94 10.45 14.25
CA ILE A 59 18.40 10.38 14.38
C ILE A 59 18.95 11.71 13.86
N LYS A 60 19.75 12.37 14.70
CA LYS A 60 20.40 13.64 14.39
C LYS A 60 21.91 13.47 14.32
N GLU A 61 22.53 14.12 13.35
CA GLU A 61 23.98 14.31 13.26
C GLU A 61 24.29 15.81 13.42
N ASN A 62 25.05 16.16 14.45
CA ASN A 62 25.37 17.56 14.77
C ASN A 62 24.12 18.48 14.89
N GLY A 63 23.04 17.97 15.46
CA GLY A 63 21.78 18.68 15.64
C GLY A 63 20.86 18.72 14.42
N VAL A 64 21.29 18.15 13.28
CA VAL A 64 20.51 18.08 12.04
C VAL A 64 19.86 16.69 11.92
N VAL A 65 18.56 16.63 11.63
CA VAL A 65 17.85 15.36 11.39
C VAL A 65 18.39 14.71 10.12
N VAL A 66 18.80 13.45 10.22
CA VAL A 66 19.31 12.63 9.11
C VAL A 66 18.48 11.37 8.85
N LEU A 67 17.64 10.99 9.80
CA LEU A 67 16.67 9.91 9.66
C LEU A 67 15.47 10.16 10.57
N ARG A 68 14.27 9.88 10.07
CA ARG A 68 13.05 9.71 10.87
C ARG A 68 12.46 8.32 10.66
N SER A 69 11.82 7.78 11.67
CA SER A 69 10.99 6.57 11.54
C SER A 69 10.02 6.46 12.71
N MET A 70 9.04 5.56 12.59
CA MET A 70 8.23 5.07 13.68
C MET A 70 8.45 3.57 13.86
N ILE A 71 8.14 3.06 15.04
CA ILE A 71 8.10 1.64 15.37
C ILE A 71 6.85 1.37 16.18
N CYS A 72 6.19 0.24 15.95
CA CYS A 72 5.02 -0.17 16.73
C CYS A 72 4.94 -1.68 16.90
N LEU A 73 4.33 -2.13 18.00
CA LEU A 73 3.86 -3.50 18.13
C LEU A 73 2.69 -3.74 17.17
N THR A 74 2.49 -4.99 16.83
CA THR A 74 1.37 -5.42 15.97
C THR A 74 0.43 -6.34 16.75
N PRO A 75 -0.80 -6.60 16.26
CA PRO A 75 -1.65 -7.65 16.80
C PRO A 75 -1.08 -9.08 16.63
N PHE A 76 -0.06 -9.23 15.79
CA PHE A 76 0.57 -10.53 15.55
C PHE A 76 1.62 -10.81 16.66
N PRO A 77 1.67 -12.04 17.18
CA PRO A 77 2.64 -12.40 18.22
C PRO A 77 4.08 -12.13 17.78
N ASP A 78 4.89 -11.60 18.68
CA ASP A 78 6.33 -11.40 18.53
C ASP A 78 6.77 -10.55 17.32
N LEU A 79 5.86 -9.78 16.71
CA LEU A 79 6.08 -8.99 15.52
C LEU A 79 5.90 -7.49 15.78
N ALA A 80 6.88 -6.72 15.39
CA ALA A 80 6.81 -5.26 15.31
C ALA A 80 6.84 -4.78 13.84
N TYR A 81 6.41 -3.54 13.61
CA TYR A 81 6.60 -2.84 12.33
C TYR A 81 7.48 -1.61 12.52
N PHE A 82 8.32 -1.31 11.52
CA PHE A 82 8.86 0.03 11.34
C PHE A 82 8.19 0.69 10.12
N GLY A 83 8.01 1.99 10.18
CA GLY A 83 7.37 2.76 9.12
C GLY A 83 7.70 4.24 9.18
N LEU A 84 7.04 5.08 8.36
CA LEU A 84 7.33 6.50 8.19
C LEU A 84 8.84 6.77 8.03
N LEU A 85 9.53 5.81 7.39
CA LEU A 85 10.98 5.83 7.25
C LEU A 85 11.39 6.79 6.14
N ASP A 86 12.15 7.80 6.51
CA ASP A 86 12.86 8.69 5.61
C ASP A 86 14.27 8.91 6.11
N PHE A 87 15.25 8.88 5.22
CA PHE A 87 16.64 9.16 5.55
C PHE A 87 17.39 9.78 4.36
N ASP A 88 18.42 10.54 4.66
CA ASP A 88 19.29 11.11 3.63
C ASP A 88 20.17 10.03 3.01
N TYR A 89 19.66 9.42 1.93
CA TYR A 89 20.35 8.33 1.22
C TYR A 89 21.59 8.80 0.44
N LYS A 90 21.75 10.10 0.22
CA LYS A 90 22.93 10.71 -0.41
C LYS A 90 24.03 11.05 0.61
N ASN A 91 23.74 10.95 1.88
CA ASN A 91 24.72 11.20 2.94
C ASN A 91 25.88 10.22 2.85
N VAL A 92 27.11 10.73 2.84
CA VAL A 92 28.33 9.88 2.79
C VAL A 92 28.44 8.88 3.96
N LYS A 93 27.69 9.11 5.05
CA LYS A 93 27.65 8.26 6.24
C LYS A 93 26.36 7.44 6.35
N VAL A 94 25.57 7.34 5.28
CA VAL A 94 24.25 6.68 5.31
C VAL A 94 24.29 5.30 5.92
N LYS A 95 25.33 4.47 5.67
CA LYS A 95 25.47 3.15 6.28
C LYS A 95 25.65 3.21 7.80
N ASN A 96 26.33 4.23 8.31
CA ASN A 96 26.46 4.43 9.76
C ASN A 96 25.13 4.85 10.38
N ILE A 97 24.39 5.77 9.73
CA ILE A 97 23.04 6.18 10.13
C ILE A 97 22.12 4.98 10.20
N LEU A 98 22.10 4.13 9.17
CA LEU A 98 21.28 2.92 9.12
C LEU A 98 21.73 1.85 10.13
N SER A 99 23.02 1.79 10.45
CA SER A 99 23.54 0.91 11.51
C SER A 99 23.05 1.35 12.89
N GLU A 100 23.00 2.66 13.16
CA GLU A 100 22.41 3.18 14.41
C GLU A 100 20.88 2.97 14.44
N PHE A 101 20.18 3.17 13.32
CA PHE A 101 18.79 2.81 13.18
C PHE A 101 18.54 1.33 13.54
N LYS A 102 19.32 0.41 12.97
CA LYS A 102 19.22 -1.01 13.27
C LYS A 102 19.45 -1.33 14.76
N LYS A 103 20.45 -0.74 15.39
CA LYS A 103 20.70 -0.92 16.82
C LYS A 103 19.52 -0.44 17.66
N MET A 104 18.98 0.72 17.33
CA MET A 104 17.84 1.32 18.03
C MET A 104 16.60 0.43 17.94
N ILE A 105 16.22 -0.03 16.74
CA ILE A 105 15.06 -0.91 16.59
C ILE A 105 15.26 -2.26 17.29
N ASN A 106 16.48 -2.84 17.27
CA ASN A 106 16.78 -4.05 18.02
C ASN A 106 16.54 -3.85 19.51
N SER A 107 17.09 -2.78 20.09
CA SER A 107 16.92 -2.49 21.52
C SER A 107 15.46 -2.27 21.88
N TRP A 108 14.71 -1.54 21.05
CA TRP A 108 13.29 -1.31 21.27
C TRP A 108 12.50 -2.63 21.22
N CYS A 109 12.72 -3.44 20.19
CA CYS A 109 12.04 -4.73 20.04
C CYS A 109 12.33 -5.68 21.23
N GLN A 110 13.58 -5.75 21.70
CA GLN A 110 13.95 -6.54 22.87
C GLN A 110 13.18 -6.09 24.13
N ILE A 111 13.07 -4.78 24.37
CA ILE A 111 12.30 -4.22 25.50
C ILE A 111 10.81 -4.58 25.39
N GLN A 112 10.27 -4.55 24.19
CA GLN A 112 8.85 -4.82 23.94
C GLN A 112 8.53 -6.32 23.72
N GLY A 113 9.53 -7.20 23.70
CA GLY A 113 9.37 -8.64 23.53
C GLY A 113 9.10 -9.08 22.09
N ALA A 114 9.37 -8.24 21.08
CA ALA A 114 9.27 -8.63 19.69
C ALA A 114 10.54 -9.34 19.20
N SER A 115 10.40 -10.49 18.53
CA SER A 115 11.51 -11.25 17.96
C SER A 115 11.78 -10.96 16.49
N LYS A 116 10.86 -10.24 15.83
CA LYS A 116 10.94 -9.85 14.41
C LYS A 116 10.40 -8.45 14.21
N ILE A 117 10.96 -7.77 13.22
CA ILE A 117 10.40 -6.50 12.74
C ILE A 117 10.30 -6.49 11.23
N TYR A 118 9.15 -6.06 10.72
CA TYR A 118 8.87 -5.92 9.28
C TYR A 118 8.67 -4.46 8.91
N GLY A 119 9.01 -4.11 7.67
CA GLY A 119 8.73 -2.76 7.17
C GLY A 119 9.36 -2.42 5.81
N PRO A 120 9.14 -1.16 5.38
CA PRO A 120 8.32 -0.17 6.07
C PRO A 120 6.83 -0.50 5.97
N ILE A 121 6.12 -0.39 7.09
CA ILE A 121 4.67 -0.51 7.19
C ILE A 121 4.19 0.59 8.15
N ASN A 122 3.39 1.51 7.66
CA ASN A 122 2.91 2.63 8.46
C ASN A 122 1.72 2.20 9.33
N PHE A 123 1.99 1.51 10.46
CA PHE A 123 1.03 0.91 11.41
C PHE A 123 0.19 -0.24 10.84
N SER A 124 -0.24 -0.16 9.59
CA SER A 124 -1.15 -1.10 8.96
C SER A 124 -0.94 -1.13 7.45
N THR A 125 -1.26 -2.26 6.83
CA THR A 125 -1.24 -2.40 5.36
C THR A 125 -2.37 -1.64 4.64
N TRP A 126 -3.28 -0.97 5.38
CA TRP A 126 -4.22 0.01 4.83
C TRP A 126 -3.55 1.34 4.48
N LEU A 127 -2.44 1.64 5.13
CA LEU A 127 -1.64 2.84 4.94
C LEU A 127 -0.46 2.53 4.00
N PRO A 128 0.27 3.53 3.50
CA PRO A 128 1.43 3.28 2.65
C PRO A 128 2.43 2.32 3.31
N TYR A 129 2.82 1.31 2.58
CA TYR A 129 3.80 0.31 2.98
C TYR A 129 4.59 -0.19 1.77
N ARG A 130 5.70 -0.86 1.97
CA ARG A 130 6.63 -1.37 0.94
C ARG A 130 7.67 -0.34 0.51
N LEU A 131 8.76 -0.82 -0.04
CA LEU A 131 9.78 -0.04 -0.74
C LEU A 131 9.78 -0.42 -2.21
N LEU A 132 10.00 0.55 -3.07
CA LEU A 132 10.33 0.31 -4.46
C LEU A 132 11.72 -0.35 -4.51
N SER A 133 11.85 -1.49 -5.20
CA SER A 133 13.12 -2.23 -5.29
C SER A 133 13.64 -2.37 -6.72
N SER A 134 12.76 -2.28 -7.73
CA SER A 134 13.14 -2.29 -9.14
C SER A 134 12.09 -1.59 -10.00
N VAL A 135 12.56 -0.89 -11.03
CA VAL A 135 11.75 -0.26 -12.08
C VAL A 135 12.30 -0.70 -13.42
N ASP A 136 11.49 -1.39 -14.22
CA ASP A 136 11.82 -1.81 -15.57
C ASP A 136 10.80 -1.19 -16.54
N GLY A 137 11.01 0.08 -16.87
CA GLY A 137 10.15 0.87 -17.74
C GLY A 137 8.82 1.31 -17.11
N GLY A 138 7.91 1.82 -17.93
CA GLY A 138 6.60 2.28 -17.50
C GLY A 138 6.59 3.60 -16.72
N PRO A 139 5.41 4.20 -16.51
CA PRO A 139 5.24 5.36 -15.65
C PRO A 139 5.13 4.95 -14.19
N MET A 140 5.50 5.85 -13.27
CA MET A 140 5.16 5.72 -11.85
C MET A 140 3.72 6.15 -11.63
N PHE A 141 2.98 5.39 -10.83
CA PHE A 141 1.58 5.63 -10.50
C PHE A 141 1.42 6.22 -9.10
N SER A 142 0.35 6.95 -8.87
CA SER A 142 0.04 7.64 -7.61
C SER A 142 -0.09 6.71 -6.40
N PHE A 143 -0.40 5.45 -6.62
CA PHE A 143 -0.54 4.43 -5.57
C PHE A 143 0.77 3.74 -5.20
N GLU A 144 1.84 3.93 -5.96
CA GLU A 144 3.11 3.25 -5.74
C GLU A 144 3.94 3.94 -4.66
N PRO A 145 4.78 3.18 -3.93
CA PRO A 145 5.75 3.78 -3.03
C PRO A 145 6.72 4.67 -3.81
N ASP A 146 6.86 5.90 -3.40
CA ASP A 146 7.61 6.94 -4.10
C ASP A 146 9.01 7.22 -3.50
N ARG A 147 9.46 6.38 -2.58
CA ARG A 147 10.78 6.51 -1.98
C ARG A 147 11.87 6.05 -2.96
N PRO A 148 13.08 6.65 -2.89
CA PRO A 148 14.20 6.27 -3.74
C PRO A 148 14.46 4.76 -3.69
N ILE A 149 14.77 4.17 -4.85
CA ILE A 149 15.05 2.74 -4.99
C ILE A 149 16.26 2.30 -4.13
N GLU A 150 17.19 3.22 -3.90
CA GLU A 150 18.35 3.06 -3.06
C GLU A 150 17.99 2.66 -1.62
N TYR A 151 16.81 3.05 -1.14
CA TYR A 151 16.34 2.71 0.22
C TYR A 151 16.34 1.21 0.46
N CYS A 152 15.79 0.45 -0.47
CA CYS A 152 15.72 -1.00 -0.37
C CYS A 152 17.13 -1.62 -0.32
N GLN A 153 18.02 -1.20 -1.24
CA GLN A 153 19.39 -1.69 -1.30
C GLN A 153 20.18 -1.35 -0.02
N LEU A 154 20.15 -0.10 0.42
CA LEU A 154 20.90 0.37 1.58
C LEU A 154 20.48 -0.33 2.88
N LEU A 155 19.18 -0.59 3.05
CA LEU A 155 18.69 -1.38 4.18
C LEU A 155 19.18 -2.83 4.12
N LYS A 156 19.20 -3.45 2.95
CA LYS A 156 19.76 -4.79 2.78
C LYS A 156 21.26 -4.84 3.09
N GLU A 157 22.02 -3.82 2.73
CA GLU A 157 23.46 -3.72 3.03
C GLU A 157 23.76 -3.66 4.54
N VAL A 158 22.81 -3.20 5.35
CA VAL A 158 22.94 -3.22 6.83
C VAL A 158 22.29 -4.43 7.48
N GLY A 159 21.81 -5.40 6.67
CA GLY A 159 21.40 -6.72 7.12
C GLY A 159 19.90 -6.94 7.26
N PHE A 160 19.05 -6.10 6.64
CA PHE A 160 17.65 -6.47 6.40
C PHE A 160 17.58 -7.46 5.24
N THR A 161 16.56 -8.32 5.24
CA THR A 161 16.30 -9.30 4.19
C THR A 161 14.88 -9.12 3.63
N THR A 162 14.62 -9.64 2.45
CA THR A 162 13.29 -9.59 1.85
C THR A 162 12.35 -10.54 2.57
N ASN A 163 11.26 -10.02 3.11
CA ASN A 163 10.18 -10.81 3.67
C ASN A 163 9.12 -11.15 2.61
N GLN A 164 8.67 -10.16 1.83
CA GLN A 164 7.63 -10.35 0.81
C GLN A 164 7.88 -9.47 -0.40
N LEU A 165 7.71 -10.06 -1.59
CA LEU A 165 7.75 -9.38 -2.87
C LEU A 165 6.34 -9.06 -3.38
N PHE A 166 6.24 -7.94 -4.10
CA PHE A 166 5.05 -7.52 -4.84
C PHE A 166 5.47 -6.96 -6.19
N SER A 167 4.56 -6.97 -7.16
CA SER A 167 4.82 -6.40 -8.47
C SER A 167 3.63 -5.61 -9.01
N SER A 168 3.91 -4.54 -9.75
CA SER A 168 2.97 -3.93 -10.71
C SER A 168 3.44 -4.28 -12.12
N LYS A 169 2.52 -4.72 -12.97
CA LYS A 169 2.82 -5.13 -14.36
C LYS A 169 1.90 -4.40 -15.31
N GLY A 170 2.49 -3.72 -16.30
CA GLY A 170 1.75 -3.06 -17.37
C GLY A 170 1.55 -3.98 -18.57
N TYR A 171 0.39 -3.88 -19.18
CA TYR A 171 -0.01 -4.67 -20.35
C TYR A 171 -0.62 -3.74 -21.39
N GLU A 172 -0.43 -4.07 -22.65
CA GLU A 172 -1.15 -3.53 -23.80
C GLU A 172 -2.06 -4.58 -24.43
N GLU A 173 -2.66 -4.30 -25.58
CA GLU A 173 -3.60 -5.20 -26.25
C GLU A 173 -4.85 -5.48 -25.40
N LEU A 174 -5.48 -4.39 -24.92
CA LEU A 174 -6.64 -4.48 -24.02
C LEU A 174 -7.77 -5.36 -24.60
N ASP A 175 -8.01 -5.29 -25.92
CA ASP A 175 -9.02 -6.12 -26.60
C ASP A 175 -8.74 -7.62 -26.46
N THR A 176 -7.48 -8.03 -26.55
CA THR A 176 -7.08 -9.43 -26.32
C THR A 176 -7.41 -9.87 -24.90
N ILE A 177 -7.15 -8.99 -23.92
CA ILE A 177 -7.40 -9.27 -22.51
C ILE A 177 -8.91 -9.32 -22.24
N ILE A 178 -9.70 -8.41 -22.80
CA ILE A 178 -11.16 -8.38 -22.71
C ILE A 178 -11.74 -9.70 -23.22
N ASN A 179 -11.32 -10.16 -24.40
CA ASN A 179 -11.80 -11.40 -25.00
C ASN A 179 -11.49 -12.64 -24.14
N LEU A 180 -10.38 -12.65 -23.39
CA LEU A 180 -10.07 -13.75 -22.45
C LEU A 180 -11.08 -13.90 -21.31
N TYR A 181 -11.75 -12.82 -20.92
CA TYR A 181 -12.63 -12.77 -19.75
C TYR A 181 -14.13 -12.71 -20.09
N GLN A 182 -14.48 -12.58 -21.37
CA GLN A 182 -15.87 -12.44 -21.81
C GLN A 182 -16.74 -13.64 -21.39
N SER A 183 -16.26 -14.86 -21.61
CA SER A 183 -17.01 -16.08 -21.30
C SER A 183 -17.28 -16.22 -19.78
N ASP A 184 -16.36 -15.78 -18.93
CA ASP A 184 -16.56 -15.79 -17.48
C ASP A 184 -17.61 -14.77 -17.05
N TYR A 185 -17.65 -13.61 -17.72
CA TYR A 185 -18.68 -12.59 -17.51
C TYR A 185 -20.07 -13.11 -17.89
N GLU A 186 -20.21 -13.70 -19.09
CA GLU A 186 -21.47 -14.27 -19.58
C GLU A 186 -21.97 -15.36 -18.64
N LYS A 187 -21.09 -16.27 -18.22
CA LYS A 187 -21.41 -17.31 -17.24
C LYS A 187 -21.85 -16.75 -15.89
N ALA A 188 -21.23 -15.66 -15.42
CA ALA A 188 -21.64 -15.01 -14.18
C ALA A 188 -23.08 -14.46 -14.29
N LEU A 189 -23.43 -13.85 -15.44
CA LEU A 189 -24.81 -13.40 -15.68
C LEU A 189 -25.81 -14.54 -15.73
N GLU A 190 -25.48 -15.65 -16.38
CA GLU A 190 -26.32 -16.86 -16.40
C GLU A 190 -26.58 -17.44 -15.00
N LEU A 191 -25.62 -17.30 -14.09
CA LEU A 191 -25.76 -17.69 -12.70
C LEU A 191 -26.51 -16.65 -11.82
N GLY A 192 -27.02 -15.57 -12.44
CA GLY A 192 -27.80 -14.54 -11.80
C GLY A 192 -26.99 -13.45 -11.08
N PHE A 193 -25.66 -13.44 -11.22
CA PHE A 193 -24.84 -12.36 -10.66
C PHE A 193 -24.98 -11.08 -11.49
N THR A 194 -24.85 -9.93 -10.83
CA THR A 194 -24.86 -8.62 -11.50
C THR A 194 -23.69 -7.76 -11.04
N PHE A 195 -23.35 -6.77 -11.85
CA PHE A 195 -22.23 -5.87 -11.65
C PHE A 195 -22.74 -4.42 -11.75
N GLU A 196 -22.45 -3.61 -10.73
CA GLU A 196 -22.91 -2.24 -10.64
C GLU A 196 -21.71 -1.30 -10.51
N PHE A 197 -21.52 -0.43 -11.50
CA PHE A 197 -20.46 0.57 -11.43
C PHE A 197 -20.70 1.54 -10.29
N PHE A 198 -19.62 2.01 -9.67
CA PHE A 198 -19.69 3.03 -8.64
C PHE A 198 -20.28 4.32 -9.23
N PRO A 199 -21.13 5.01 -8.46
CA PRO A 199 -21.50 6.38 -8.78
C PRO A 199 -20.24 7.28 -8.65
N LYS A 200 -20.34 8.50 -9.19
CA LYS A 200 -19.24 9.48 -9.10
C LYS A 200 -18.84 9.76 -7.64
N GLU A 201 -19.80 9.73 -6.75
CA GLU A 201 -19.60 9.89 -5.31
C GLU A 201 -20.33 8.77 -4.58
N LEU A 202 -19.61 8.01 -3.76
CA LEU A 202 -20.22 7.01 -2.89
C LEU A 202 -20.93 7.70 -1.72
N ASP A 203 -22.17 7.33 -1.51
CA ASP A 203 -22.90 7.78 -0.32
C ASP A 203 -22.42 7.05 0.95
N LEU A 204 -23.02 7.40 2.10
CA LEU A 204 -22.63 6.80 3.37
C LEU A 204 -22.94 5.30 3.45
N VAL A 205 -24.00 4.83 2.77
CA VAL A 205 -24.40 3.41 2.74
C VAL A 205 -23.39 2.62 1.92
N ASP A 206 -23.07 3.11 0.72
CA ASP A 206 -22.05 2.54 -0.16
C ASP A 206 -20.71 2.43 0.55
N MET A 207 -20.32 3.50 1.25
CA MET A 207 -19.04 3.55 1.97
C MET A 207 -18.99 2.56 3.13
N LYS A 208 -20.09 2.38 3.88
CA LYS A 208 -20.20 1.38 4.94
C LYS A 208 -20.13 -0.04 4.38
N ASP A 209 -20.80 -0.29 3.25
CA ASP A 209 -20.73 -1.59 2.59
C ASP A 209 -19.31 -1.89 2.09
N LEU A 210 -18.66 -0.92 1.45
CA LEU A 210 -17.29 -1.07 0.99
C LEU A 210 -16.33 -1.39 2.15
N HIS A 211 -16.46 -0.70 3.29
CA HIS A 211 -15.69 -0.97 4.49
C HIS A 211 -15.96 -2.38 5.04
N ARG A 212 -17.23 -2.75 5.24
CA ARG A 212 -17.65 -4.08 5.73
C ARG A 212 -17.09 -5.20 4.84
N LEU A 213 -17.24 -5.06 3.52
CA LEU A 213 -16.73 -6.01 2.54
C LEU A 213 -15.20 -6.09 2.57
N SER A 214 -14.53 -4.95 2.69
CA SER A 214 -13.07 -4.89 2.79
C SER A 214 -12.55 -5.64 4.00
N LEU A 215 -13.13 -5.43 5.18
CA LEU A 215 -12.76 -6.17 6.40
C LEU A 215 -12.97 -7.68 6.22
N LYS A 216 -14.11 -8.09 5.62
CA LYS A 216 -14.44 -9.51 5.38
C LYS A 216 -13.51 -10.18 4.38
N PHE A 217 -13.09 -9.47 3.31
CA PHE A 217 -12.33 -10.07 2.22
C PHE A 217 -10.84 -10.09 2.47
N PHE A 218 -10.35 -9.17 3.29
CA PHE A 218 -8.93 -9.06 3.59
C PHE A 218 -8.54 -9.63 4.96
N ASP A 219 -9.49 -10.24 5.68
CA ASP A 219 -9.24 -10.88 6.98
C ASP A 219 -8.11 -11.93 6.91
N ASP A 220 -8.07 -12.71 5.82
CA ASP A 220 -7.05 -13.73 5.57
C ASP A 220 -5.82 -13.19 4.80
N ASN A 221 -5.74 -11.88 4.53
CA ASN A 221 -4.63 -11.34 3.76
C ASN A 221 -3.37 -11.20 4.62
N TYR A 222 -2.24 -11.25 3.94
CA TYR A 222 -0.93 -11.07 4.53
C TYR A 222 -0.85 -9.77 5.34
N LEU A 223 -0.58 -9.88 6.64
CA LEU A 223 -0.49 -8.78 7.61
C LEU A 223 -1.74 -7.88 7.68
N ALA A 224 -2.91 -8.41 7.32
CA ALA A 224 -4.15 -7.66 7.44
C ALA A 224 -4.48 -7.40 8.91
N THR A 225 -4.86 -6.18 9.19
CA THR A 225 -5.39 -5.73 10.48
C THR A 225 -6.70 -5.00 10.26
N PRO A 226 -7.66 -5.08 11.16
CA PRO A 226 -8.89 -4.32 11.02
C PRO A 226 -8.61 -2.81 11.05
N ILE A 227 -9.45 -2.04 10.38
CA ILE A 227 -9.44 -0.58 10.38
C ILE A 227 -10.84 -0.08 10.77
N ASP A 228 -10.94 0.95 11.57
CA ASP A 228 -12.24 1.55 11.90
C ASP A 228 -12.83 2.31 10.69
N PHE A 229 -14.15 2.50 10.72
CA PHE A 229 -14.87 3.11 9.61
C PHE A 229 -14.44 4.57 9.33
N ASP A 230 -14.17 5.35 10.35
CA ASP A 230 -13.84 6.76 10.16
C ASP A 230 -12.45 6.94 9.54
N THR A 231 -11.48 6.13 9.97
CA THR A 231 -10.14 6.05 9.35
C THR A 231 -10.26 5.57 7.90
N PHE A 232 -11.00 4.48 7.64
CA PHE A 232 -11.24 3.97 6.29
C PHE A 232 -11.86 5.04 5.38
N ARG A 233 -12.93 5.70 5.85
CA ARG A 233 -13.60 6.78 5.12
C ARG A 233 -12.66 7.94 4.79
N THR A 234 -11.80 8.33 5.72
CA THR A 234 -10.82 9.41 5.53
C THR A 234 -9.81 9.04 4.44
N LEU A 235 -9.29 7.82 4.47
CA LEU A 235 -8.35 7.33 3.46
C LEU A 235 -9.00 7.26 2.08
N TYR A 236 -10.21 6.69 1.99
CA TYR A 236 -10.94 6.58 0.73
C TYR A 236 -11.29 7.96 0.16
N ALA A 237 -11.80 8.88 0.97
CA ALA A 237 -12.13 10.24 0.53
C ALA A 237 -10.89 11.04 0.08
N SER A 238 -9.74 10.80 0.69
CA SER A 238 -8.47 11.38 0.23
C SER A 238 -8.07 10.87 -1.15
N GLN A 239 -8.29 9.59 -1.42
CA GLN A 239 -7.95 8.97 -2.70
C GLN A 239 -8.96 9.29 -3.80
N SER A 240 -10.26 9.28 -3.50
CA SER A 240 -11.31 9.58 -4.48
C SER A 240 -11.29 11.01 -5.01
N LYS A 241 -10.62 11.93 -4.33
CA LYS A 241 -10.35 13.28 -4.85
C LYS A 241 -9.30 13.30 -5.96
N LYS A 242 -8.45 12.28 -6.02
CA LYS A 242 -7.35 12.17 -6.99
C LYS A 242 -7.72 11.27 -8.16
N ASP A 243 -8.44 10.19 -7.89
CA ASP A 243 -8.72 9.12 -8.83
C ASP A 243 -10.23 9.06 -9.14
N ASP A 244 -10.58 8.91 -10.40
CA ASP A 244 -11.96 8.67 -10.83
C ASP A 244 -12.31 7.18 -10.65
N PHE A 245 -13.01 6.86 -9.56
CA PHE A 245 -13.43 5.50 -9.26
C PHE A 245 -14.70 5.02 -9.99
N THR A 246 -15.21 5.79 -10.95
CA THR A 246 -16.40 5.37 -11.76
C THR A 246 -16.14 4.13 -12.62
N PHE A 247 -14.88 3.70 -12.75
CA PHE A 247 -14.49 2.41 -13.34
C PHE A 247 -14.57 1.24 -12.37
N SER A 248 -14.71 1.53 -11.07
CA SER A 248 -14.88 0.53 -10.03
C SER A 248 -16.31 0.00 -10.02
N LEU A 249 -16.51 -1.19 -9.47
CA LEU A 249 -17.84 -1.80 -9.43
C LEU A 249 -18.06 -2.63 -8.17
N PHE A 250 -19.33 -2.74 -7.76
CA PHE A 250 -19.82 -3.76 -6.85
C PHE A 250 -20.23 -5.01 -7.62
N ILE A 251 -20.03 -6.16 -7.02
CA ILE A 251 -20.53 -7.46 -7.49
C ILE A 251 -21.70 -7.85 -6.60
N LYS A 252 -22.85 -8.18 -7.20
CA LYS A 252 -24.06 -8.57 -6.49
C LYS A 252 -24.41 -10.02 -6.79
N SER A 253 -24.91 -10.73 -5.78
CA SER A 253 -25.52 -12.04 -5.91
C SER A 253 -26.90 -11.95 -6.58
N SER A 254 -27.51 -13.10 -6.90
CA SER A 254 -28.82 -13.19 -7.53
C SER A 254 -29.98 -12.62 -6.70
N ASP A 255 -29.80 -12.53 -5.38
CA ASP A 255 -30.73 -11.89 -4.43
C ASP A 255 -30.41 -10.42 -4.15
N GLY A 256 -29.44 -9.84 -4.88
CA GLY A 256 -29.08 -8.43 -4.83
C GLY A 256 -28.10 -8.04 -3.72
N GLU A 257 -27.59 -8.99 -2.92
CA GLU A 257 -26.59 -8.72 -1.90
C GLU A 257 -25.24 -8.33 -2.54
N ARG A 258 -24.55 -7.31 -2.03
CA ARG A 258 -23.18 -6.97 -2.39
C ARG A 258 -22.21 -7.99 -1.80
N ILE A 259 -21.62 -8.81 -2.67
CA ILE A 259 -20.74 -9.94 -2.34
C ILE A 259 -19.30 -9.74 -2.78
N GLY A 260 -19.00 -8.62 -3.43
CA GLY A 260 -17.66 -8.27 -3.88
C GLY A 260 -17.58 -6.85 -4.40
N TYR A 261 -16.37 -6.43 -4.66
CA TYR A 261 -16.08 -5.18 -5.36
C TYR A 261 -14.76 -5.27 -6.12
N PHE A 262 -14.60 -4.39 -7.09
CA PHE A 262 -13.37 -4.22 -7.85
C PHE A 262 -13.05 -2.73 -7.99
N ILE A 263 -11.94 -2.26 -7.42
CA ILE A 263 -11.47 -0.88 -7.49
C ILE A 263 -10.57 -0.71 -8.70
N ASN A 264 -10.99 0.15 -9.59
CA ASN A 264 -10.27 0.53 -10.80
C ASN A 264 -10.37 2.04 -11.02
N PHE A 265 -9.40 2.60 -11.69
CA PHE A 265 -9.40 4.01 -12.10
C PHE A 265 -8.49 4.18 -13.32
N ILE A 266 -8.56 5.35 -13.96
CA ILE A 266 -7.67 5.70 -15.05
C ILE A 266 -6.58 6.61 -14.52
N GLU A 267 -5.33 6.25 -14.81
CA GLU A 267 -4.18 7.09 -14.53
C GLU A 267 -3.21 6.99 -15.70
N HIS A 268 -2.67 8.12 -16.14
CA HIS A 268 -1.97 8.23 -17.42
C HIS A 268 -2.88 7.74 -18.57
N ASP A 269 -2.48 6.74 -19.31
CA ASP A 269 -3.24 6.08 -20.38
C ASP A 269 -3.54 4.60 -20.03
N TYR A 270 -3.59 4.28 -18.73
CA TYR A 270 -3.82 2.93 -18.22
C TYR A 270 -5.12 2.82 -17.42
N CYS A 271 -5.83 1.71 -17.60
CA CYS A 271 -6.82 1.25 -16.64
C CYS A 271 -6.11 0.51 -15.50
N VAL A 272 -6.10 1.10 -14.31
CA VAL A 272 -5.43 0.56 -13.14
C VAL A 272 -6.33 -0.43 -12.42
N ALA A 273 -6.00 -1.72 -12.46
CA ALA A 273 -6.64 -2.77 -11.67
C ALA A 273 -5.98 -2.83 -10.28
N LYS A 274 -6.58 -2.16 -9.29
CA LYS A 274 -5.96 -1.90 -7.99
C LYS A 274 -6.32 -2.93 -6.92
N THR A 275 -7.60 -3.21 -6.74
CA THR A 275 -8.06 -4.04 -5.62
C THR A 275 -9.30 -4.81 -6.00
N ILE A 276 -9.29 -6.12 -5.83
CA ILE A 276 -10.46 -6.97 -5.99
C ILE A 276 -10.71 -7.78 -4.72
N GLY A 277 -11.93 -7.77 -4.25
CA GLY A 277 -12.39 -8.57 -3.14
C GLY A 277 -13.69 -9.29 -3.49
N ILE A 278 -13.76 -10.60 -3.21
CA ILE A 278 -14.94 -11.43 -3.43
C ILE A 278 -15.11 -12.34 -2.21
N ASP A 279 -16.34 -12.38 -1.68
CA ASP A 279 -16.71 -13.29 -0.61
C ASP A 279 -16.32 -14.73 -0.95
N LYS A 280 -15.63 -15.39 -0.04
CA LYS A 280 -15.10 -16.76 -0.22
C LYS A 280 -16.14 -17.78 -0.65
N ASN A 281 -17.42 -17.60 -0.25
CA ASN A 281 -18.52 -18.48 -0.63
C ASN A 281 -18.91 -18.37 -2.12
N TYR A 282 -18.45 -17.32 -2.81
CA TYR A 282 -18.73 -17.03 -4.21
C TYR A 282 -17.50 -17.13 -5.11
N ARG A 283 -16.35 -17.49 -4.57
CA ARG A 283 -15.12 -17.68 -5.35
C ARG A 283 -15.25 -18.85 -6.32
N GLY A 284 -14.45 -18.84 -7.40
CA GLY A 284 -14.44 -19.89 -8.43
C GLY A 284 -15.59 -19.82 -9.44
N LYS A 285 -16.45 -18.79 -9.39
CA LYS A 285 -17.59 -18.59 -10.29
C LYS A 285 -17.33 -17.57 -11.42
N GLY A 286 -16.07 -17.26 -11.72
CA GLY A 286 -15.70 -16.32 -12.78
C GLY A 286 -15.89 -14.83 -12.44
N LEU A 287 -16.34 -14.49 -11.22
CA LEU A 287 -16.74 -13.12 -10.86
C LEU A 287 -15.60 -12.09 -10.96
N SER A 288 -14.38 -12.46 -10.62
CA SER A 288 -13.22 -11.58 -10.76
C SER A 288 -12.87 -11.30 -12.24
N ASN A 289 -12.95 -12.34 -13.08
CA ASN A 289 -12.75 -12.20 -14.53
C ASN A 289 -13.88 -11.39 -15.16
N GLY A 290 -15.13 -11.62 -14.75
CA GLY A 290 -16.27 -10.83 -15.21
C GLY A 290 -16.17 -9.36 -14.82
N SER A 291 -15.68 -9.06 -13.62
CA SER A 291 -15.41 -7.68 -13.19
C SER A 291 -14.32 -7.05 -14.03
N MET A 292 -13.24 -7.78 -14.30
CA MET A 292 -12.15 -7.34 -15.16
C MET A 292 -12.65 -7.04 -16.58
N TYR A 293 -13.44 -7.96 -17.17
CA TYR A 293 -14.06 -7.77 -18.49
C TYR A 293 -14.80 -6.44 -18.58
N LEU A 294 -15.73 -6.18 -17.65
CA LEU A 294 -16.54 -4.96 -17.68
C LEU A 294 -15.74 -3.67 -17.53
N SER A 295 -14.80 -3.65 -16.57
CA SER A 295 -13.99 -2.46 -16.32
C SER A 295 -13.06 -2.15 -17.51
N LEU A 296 -12.42 -3.19 -18.06
CA LEU A 296 -11.54 -3.02 -19.23
C LEU A 296 -12.30 -2.66 -20.48
N LYS A 297 -13.50 -3.24 -20.70
CA LYS A 297 -14.37 -2.86 -21.82
C LYS A 297 -14.78 -1.40 -21.74
N LYS A 298 -15.22 -0.93 -20.58
CA LYS A 298 -15.53 0.48 -20.36
C LYS A 298 -14.32 1.39 -20.63
N ALA A 299 -13.13 1.00 -20.23
CA ALA A 299 -11.90 1.73 -20.51
C ALA A 299 -11.58 1.76 -22.01
N ALA A 300 -11.70 0.63 -22.71
CA ALA A 300 -11.50 0.53 -24.16
C ALA A 300 -12.51 1.39 -24.94
N ASP A 301 -13.78 1.40 -24.54
CA ASP A 301 -14.83 2.25 -25.15
C ASP A 301 -14.51 3.76 -25.00
N MET A 302 -13.63 4.14 -24.05
CA MET A 302 -13.11 5.50 -23.87
C MET A 302 -11.76 5.75 -24.54
N GLY A 303 -11.24 4.79 -25.31
CA GLY A 303 -9.97 4.89 -26.04
C GLY A 303 -8.72 4.53 -25.22
N ILE A 304 -8.87 3.96 -24.02
CA ILE A 304 -7.75 3.42 -23.24
C ILE A 304 -7.34 2.07 -23.83
N SER A 305 -6.07 1.88 -24.12
CA SER A 305 -5.54 0.66 -24.74
C SER A 305 -4.63 -0.17 -23.82
N LYS A 306 -4.38 0.32 -22.61
CA LYS A 306 -3.42 -0.30 -21.68
C LYS A 306 -4.05 -0.54 -20.32
N THR A 307 -3.54 -1.54 -19.61
CA THR A 307 -3.92 -1.82 -18.21
C THR A 307 -2.70 -2.10 -17.35
N VAL A 308 -2.82 -1.87 -16.07
CA VAL A 308 -1.82 -2.28 -15.09
C VAL A 308 -2.47 -3.09 -13.97
N MET A 309 -1.87 -4.24 -13.65
CA MET A 309 -2.20 -5.01 -12.45
C MET A 309 -1.31 -4.52 -11.31
N ALA A 310 -1.92 -3.78 -10.38
CA ALA A 310 -1.21 -3.00 -9.40
C ALA A 310 -0.90 -3.79 -8.13
N MET A 311 0.37 -3.79 -7.74
CA MET A 311 0.85 -4.24 -6.42
C MET A 311 0.44 -5.66 -6.04
N VAL A 312 0.46 -6.58 -6.99
CA VAL A 312 0.13 -7.99 -6.79
C VAL A 312 1.21 -8.66 -5.92
N LYS A 313 0.77 -9.31 -4.83
CA LYS A 313 1.67 -10.09 -3.97
C LYS A 313 2.17 -11.32 -4.73
N GLU A 314 3.48 -11.58 -4.68
CA GLU A 314 4.06 -12.80 -5.24
C GLU A 314 3.50 -14.04 -4.54
N GLY A 315 3.17 -15.08 -5.32
CA GLY A 315 2.52 -16.29 -4.83
C GLY A 315 1.03 -16.17 -4.55
N ALA A 316 0.41 -14.98 -4.71
CA ALA A 316 -1.03 -14.83 -4.56
C ALA A 316 -1.80 -15.36 -5.78
N GLN A 317 -3.07 -15.74 -5.57
CA GLN A 317 -3.95 -16.20 -6.66
C GLN A 317 -4.12 -15.13 -7.76
N SER A 318 -4.11 -13.85 -7.39
CA SER A 318 -4.19 -12.72 -8.32
C SER A 318 -3.02 -12.62 -9.30
N GLU A 319 -1.88 -13.23 -9.01
CA GLU A 319 -0.76 -13.32 -9.94
C GLU A 319 -1.11 -14.11 -11.22
N SER A 320 -2.10 -15.01 -11.13
CA SER A 320 -2.56 -15.83 -12.25
C SER A 320 -3.21 -15.02 -13.38
N TYR A 321 -3.75 -13.83 -13.09
CA TYR A 321 -4.43 -12.99 -14.10
C TYR A 321 -3.48 -12.56 -15.22
N GLY A 322 -2.22 -12.28 -14.91
CA GLY A 322 -1.23 -11.84 -15.88
C GLY A 322 -0.41 -12.96 -16.55
N ARG A 323 -0.55 -14.23 -16.13
CA ARG A 323 0.33 -15.32 -16.58
C ARG A 323 0.23 -15.65 -18.08
N LYS A 324 -0.91 -15.36 -18.70
CA LYS A 324 -1.14 -15.62 -20.13
C LYS A 324 -0.77 -14.45 -21.04
N MET A 325 -0.28 -13.36 -20.47
CA MET A 325 -0.04 -12.12 -21.19
C MET A 325 1.42 -11.71 -21.04
N LYS A 326 1.99 -11.15 -22.09
CA LYS A 326 3.32 -10.54 -22.04
C LYS A 326 3.18 -9.14 -21.43
N HIS A 327 3.86 -8.88 -20.32
CA HIS A 327 3.91 -7.53 -19.75
C HIS A 327 4.90 -6.66 -20.55
N LEU A 328 4.60 -5.37 -20.62
CA LEU A 328 5.46 -4.34 -21.21
C LEU A 328 6.60 -3.94 -20.28
N TRP A 329 6.28 -3.87 -19.00
CA TRP A 329 7.18 -3.44 -17.94
C TRP A 329 6.77 -4.05 -16.61
N VAL A 330 7.68 -3.99 -15.63
CA VAL A 330 7.43 -4.45 -14.26
C VAL A 330 8.10 -3.52 -13.25
N HIS A 331 7.36 -3.16 -12.20
CA HIS A 331 7.89 -2.55 -11.00
C HIS A 331 7.84 -3.55 -9.85
N LEU A 332 8.90 -3.64 -9.06
CA LEU A 332 8.99 -4.55 -7.92
C LEU A 332 9.03 -3.76 -6.61
N TYR A 333 8.38 -4.32 -5.61
CA TYR A 333 8.31 -3.73 -4.28
C TYR A 333 8.58 -4.79 -3.22
N GLU A 334 9.14 -4.38 -2.10
CA GLU A 334 9.50 -5.27 -1.01
C GLU A 334 9.02 -4.77 0.35
N ILE A 335 8.60 -5.70 1.19
CA ILE A 335 8.63 -5.57 2.62
C ILE A 335 9.91 -6.23 3.09
N LEU A 336 10.67 -5.53 3.91
CA LEU A 336 11.90 -6.07 4.49
C LEU A 336 11.65 -6.58 5.89
N GLU A 337 12.52 -7.49 6.35
CA GLU A 337 12.51 -8.01 7.72
C GLU A 337 13.89 -7.96 8.35
N LEU A 338 13.89 -7.91 9.68
CA LEU A 338 15.05 -8.10 10.51
C LEU A 338 14.68 -9.01 11.68
N SER A 339 15.44 -10.09 11.88
CA SER A 339 15.36 -10.91 13.11
C SER A 339 16.05 -10.17 14.23
N ILE A 340 15.42 -10.12 15.39
CA ILE A 340 15.92 -9.49 16.60
C ILE A 340 16.73 -10.53 17.38
N ALA A 341 17.99 -10.20 17.64
CA ALA A 341 18.93 -11.10 18.32
C ALA A 341 18.77 -11.08 19.85
#